data_be87110fd21fe678a2656d0cc01d232f
#
_entry.id   be87110fd21fe678a2656d0cc01d232f
#
_cell.length_a   1.000
_cell.length_b   1.000
_cell.length_c   1.000
_cell.angle_alpha   90.00
_cell.angle_beta   90.00
_cell.angle_gamma   90.00
#
_symmetry.space_group_name_H-M   'P 1'
#
loop_
_entity.id
_entity.type
_entity.pdbx_description
1 polymer ?
#
loop_
_entity_poly.entity_id
_entity_poly.type
_entity_poly.pdbx_seq_one_letter_code
_entity_poly.pdbx_strand_id
1 'polypeptide(L)'
;IRLFKKKKVDIFTNNLKKTYPKGQSVEIINSDIILKTLNAVSKNKGYKEHVTSYFYANKRKFKIHNFNLKNNISSINLSIDTLFDFNFVKKVIELSDDKYIGLNMLIKIHNKIKKL
;
A
#
# COMPACT_ATOMS: atom_id res chain seq x y z
N ILE A 1 -4.32 -7.07 -10.58
CA ILE A 1 -3.71 -8.04 -11.52
C ILE A 1 -4.02 -7.67 -12.98
N ARG A 2 -5.28 -7.43 -13.37
CA ARG A 2 -5.66 -7.08 -14.77
C ARG A 2 -4.89 -5.86 -15.29
N LEU A 3 -4.83 -4.77 -14.53
CA LEU A 3 -4.11 -3.57 -14.90
C LEU A 3 -2.59 -3.78 -14.96
N PHE A 4 -2.02 -4.56 -14.05
CA PHE A 4 -0.61 -4.94 -14.08
C PHE A 4 -0.25 -5.65 -15.39
N LYS A 5 -1.02 -6.68 -15.77
CA LYS A 5 -0.82 -7.41 -17.03
C LYS A 5 -0.94 -6.48 -18.26
N LYS A 6 -1.93 -5.57 -18.26
CA LYS A 6 -2.14 -4.62 -19.35
C LYS A 6 -1.00 -3.61 -19.50
N LYS A 7 -0.41 -3.15 -18.39
CA LYS A 7 0.64 -2.11 -18.37
C LYS A 7 2.02 -2.62 -18.77
N LYS A 8 2.27 -3.95 -18.76
CA LYS A 8 3.57 -4.56 -19.08
C LYS A 8 4.72 -3.91 -18.31
N VAL A 9 4.56 -3.78 -17.00
CA VAL A 9 5.53 -3.20 -16.07
C VAL A 9 6.15 -4.26 -15.19
N ASP A 10 7.31 -3.97 -14.62
CA ASP A 10 8.00 -4.85 -13.67
C ASP A 10 7.32 -4.82 -12.30
N ILE A 11 6.89 -3.63 -11.88
CA ILE A 11 6.23 -3.39 -10.59
C ILE A 11 5.01 -2.50 -10.78
N PHE A 12 3.91 -2.88 -10.15
CA PHE A 12 2.68 -2.09 -10.06
C PHE A 12 2.33 -1.87 -8.60
N THR A 13 2.32 -0.62 -8.14
CA THR A 13 2.23 -0.31 -6.71
C THR A 13 1.41 0.96 -6.44
N ASN A 14 0.95 1.14 -5.21
CA ASN A 14 0.45 2.40 -4.68
C ASN A 14 1.34 2.97 -3.55
N ASN A 15 2.52 2.39 -3.35
CA ASN A 15 3.37 2.68 -2.19
C ASN A 15 4.51 3.67 -2.48
N LEU A 16 4.86 3.90 -3.76
CA LEU A 16 5.92 4.84 -4.13
C LEU A 16 5.47 6.31 -3.94
N LYS A 17 4.26 6.65 -4.39
CA LYS A 17 3.57 7.90 -4.07
C LYS A 17 2.28 7.55 -3.33
N LYS A 18 2.26 7.81 -2.03
CA LYS A 18 1.16 7.38 -1.15
C LYS A 18 -0.04 8.32 -1.25
N THR A 19 -1.16 7.81 -1.73
CA THR A 19 -2.45 8.53 -1.77
C THR A 19 -3.57 7.73 -1.11
N TYR A 20 -3.33 6.44 -0.84
CA TYR A 20 -4.23 5.55 -0.11
C TYR A 20 -3.99 5.61 1.40
N PRO A 21 -4.95 5.19 2.23
CA PRO A 21 -4.75 5.04 3.67
C PRO A 21 -3.53 4.19 4.00
N LYS A 22 -2.83 4.51 5.09
CA LYS A 22 -1.81 3.64 5.65
C LYS A 22 -2.44 2.28 6.01
N GLY A 23 -1.78 1.18 5.70
CA GLY A 23 -2.32 -0.18 5.85
C GLY A 23 -2.97 -0.74 4.58
N GLN A 24 -3.18 0.09 3.54
CA GLN A 24 -3.72 -0.35 2.25
C GLN A 24 -2.68 -0.32 1.12
N SER A 25 -1.44 -0.66 1.43
CA SER A 25 -0.39 -0.78 0.42
C SER A 25 -0.56 -2.05 -0.41
N VAL A 26 -0.41 -1.92 -1.72
CA VAL A 26 -0.45 -3.03 -2.68
C VAL A 26 0.79 -2.96 -3.57
N GLU A 27 1.48 -4.06 -3.69
CA GLU A 27 2.64 -4.23 -4.55
C GLU A 27 2.51 -5.52 -5.35
N ILE A 28 2.54 -5.42 -6.66
CA ILE A 28 2.54 -6.55 -7.60
C ILE A 28 3.85 -6.49 -8.35
N ILE A 29 4.64 -7.53 -8.27
CA ILE A 29 5.98 -7.61 -8.85
C ILE A 29 6.02 -8.79 -9.82
N ASN A 30 6.68 -8.59 -10.96
CA ASN A 30 6.96 -9.68 -11.87
C ASN A 30 7.97 -10.66 -11.22
N SER A 31 7.61 -11.94 -11.15
CA SER A 31 8.46 -12.98 -10.54
C SER A 31 9.83 -13.09 -11.19
N ASP A 32 9.91 -12.87 -12.51
CA ASP A 32 11.19 -12.98 -13.24
C ASP A 32 12.22 -11.96 -12.75
N ILE A 33 11.79 -10.73 -12.39
CA ILE A 33 12.74 -9.74 -11.87
C ILE A 33 13.17 -10.06 -10.44
N ILE A 34 12.32 -10.70 -9.64
CA ILE A 34 12.69 -11.18 -8.31
C ILE A 34 13.83 -12.20 -8.45
N LEU A 35 13.65 -13.19 -9.30
CA LEU A 35 14.66 -14.23 -9.54
C LEU A 35 15.99 -13.65 -10.06
N LYS A 36 15.93 -12.73 -11.03
CA LYS A 36 17.11 -12.05 -11.57
C LYS A 36 17.88 -11.19 -10.56
N THR A 37 17.18 -10.67 -9.54
CA THR A 37 17.79 -9.77 -8.54
C THR A 37 18.12 -10.46 -7.22
N LEU A 38 17.81 -11.75 -7.07
CA LEU A 38 17.95 -12.50 -5.83
C LEU A 38 19.37 -12.37 -5.22
N ASN A 39 20.41 -12.50 -6.03
CA ASN A 39 21.80 -12.37 -5.57
C ASN A 39 22.13 -10.97 -5.04
N ALA A 40 21.58 -9.91 -5.64
CA ALA A 40 21.80 -8.55 -5.19
C ALA A 40 21.03 -8.25 -3.90
N VAL A 41 19.80 -8.75 -3.78
CA VAL A 41 18.96 -8.63 -2.59
C VAL A 41 19.56 -9.41 -1.43
N SER A 42 20.05 -10.63 -1.67
CA SER A 42 20.58 -11.51 -0.62
C SER A 42 21.87 -11.02 0.05
N LYS A 43 22.62 -10.14 -0.60
CA LYS A 43 23.85 -9.56 -0.06
C LYS A 43 23.62 -8.43 0.95
N ASN A 44 22.41 -7.88 1.04
CA ASN A 44 22.10 -6.77 1.92
C ASN A 44 20.99 -7.16 2.91
N LYS A 45 21.25 -7.07 4.21
CA LYS A 45 20.32 -7.45 5.28
C LYS A 45 19.01 -6.66 5.21
N GLY A 46 19.06 -5.34 4.95
CA GLY A 46 17.87 -4.50 4.83
C GLY A 46 16.97 -4.88 3.66
N TYR A 47 17.55 -5.34 2.54
CA TYR A 47 16.76 -5.82 1.41
C TYR A 47 16.15 -7.21 1.63
N LYS A 48 16.78 -8.05 2.50
CA LYS A 48 16.16 -9.32 2.90
C LYS A 48 14.88 -9.11 3.71
N GLU A 49 14.88 -8.11 4.59
CA GLU A 49 13.73 -7.76 5.42
C GLU A 49 12.65 -7.02 4.62
N HIS A 50 13.08 -6.12 3.72
CA HIS A 50 12.19 -5.31 2.89
C HIS A 50 12.53 -5.48 1.41
N VAL A 51 12.13 -6.61 0.83
CA VAL A 51 12.48 -7.01 -0.55
C VAL A 51 12.17 -5.93 -1.59
N THR A 52 11.04 -5.23 -1.44
CA THR A 52 10.63 -4.18 -2.38
C THR A 52 11.49 -2.94 -2.32
N SER A 53 12.19 -2.69 -1.21
CA SER A 53 13.08 -1.54 -1.04
C SER A 53 14.26 -1.54 -2.02
N TYR A 54 14.76 -2.72 -2.42
CA TYR A 54 15.78 -2.84 -3.45
C TYR A 54 15.33 -2.25 -4.79
N PHE A 55 14.10 -2.55 -5.20
CA PHE A 55 13.56 -2.06 -6.46
C PHE A 55 13.35 -0.54 -6.45
N TYR A 56 12.91 0.01 -5.32
CA TYR A 56 12.72 1.45 -5.17
C TYR A 56 14.04 2.22 -5.12
N ALA A 57 15.06 1.67 -4.47
CA ALA A 57 16.42 2.23 -4.48
C ALA A 57 17.03 2.22 -5.89
N ASN A 58 16.65 1.25 -6.72
CA ASN A 58 17.13 1.07 -8.08
C ASN A 58 16.07 1.40 -9.16
N LYS A 59 15.15 2.31 -8.87
CA LYS A 59 13.97 2.60 -9.71
C LYS A 59 14.26 2.90 -11.18
N ARG A 60 15.47 3.36 -11.51
CA ARG A 60 15.89 3.61 -12.90
C ARG A 60 16.10 2.34 -13.71
N LYS A 61 16.27 1.18 -13.07
CA LYS A 61 16.49 -0.13 -13.71
C LYS A 61 15.20 -0.91 -13.97
N PHE A 62 14.07 -0.44 -13.41
CA PHE A 62 12.80 -1.16 -13.42
C PHE A 62 11.67 -0.27 -13.93
N LYS A 63 10.73 -0.87 -14.68
CA LYS A 63 9.50 -0.22 -15.11
C LYS A 63 8.49 -0.26 -13.97
N ILE A 64 8.43 0.81 -13.18
CA ILE A 64 7.52 0.91 -12.03
C ILE A 64 6.33 1.79 -12.39
N HIS A 65 5.12 1.28 -12.22
CA HIS A 65 3.89 2.06 -12.33
C HIS A 65 3.25 2.25 -10.97
N ASN A 66 3.17 3.50 -10.52
CA ASN A 66 2.45 3.85 -9.30
C ASN A 66 1.02 4.28 -9.65
N PHE A 67 0.03 3.62 -9.06
CA PHE A 67 -1.37 4.05 -9.19
C PHE A 67 -1.80 4.86 -7.96
N ASN A 68 -2.59 5.90 -8.21
CA ASN A 68 -2.97 6.89 -7.21
C ASN A 68 -4.48 7.04 -7.14
N LEU A 69 -4.97 7.45 -5.98
CA LEU A 69 -6.29 8.05 -5.88
C LEU A 69 -6.26 9.50 -6.40
N LYS A 70 -7.38 9.94 -6.95
CA LYS A 70 -7.58 11.36 -7.35
C LYS A 70 -7.41 12.29 -6.14
N ASN A 71 -8.01 11.92 -5.02
CA ASN A 71 -7.89 12.63 -3.75
C ASN A 71 -6.93 11.90 -2.83
N ASN A 72 -5.98 12.61 -2.24
CA ASN A 72 -5.05 12.03 -1.29
C ASN A 72 -5.73 11.85 0.09
N ILE A 73 -5.80 10.60 0.55
CA ILE A 73 -6.34 10.21 1.86
C ILE A 73 -5.32 9.41 2.69
N SER A 74 -4.03 9.58 2.40
CA SER A 74 -2.93 8.89 3.11
C SER A 74 -2.79 9.30 4.59
N SER A 75 -3.47 10.36 5.02
CA SER A 75 -3.57 10.75 6.43
C SER A 75 -4.42 9.80 7.28
N ILE A 76 -5.27 8.96 6.65
CA ILE A 76 -6.03 7.94 7.36
C ILE A 76 -5.10 6.77 7.66
N ASN A 77 -4.98 6.38 8.95
CA ASN A 77 -4.24 5.20 9.36
C ASN A 77 -5.19 4.03 9.65
N LEU A 78 -5.03 2.94 8.91
CA LEU A 78 -5.72 1.66 9.10
C LEU A 78 -4.77 0.53 9.51
N SER A 79 -3.47 0.82 9.67
CA SER A 79 -2.54 -0.12 10.33
C SER A 79 -2.85 -0.16 11.82
N ILE A 80 -2.69 -1.32 12.43
CA ILE A 80 -2.86 -1.52 13.87
C ILE A 80 -1.48 -1.81 14.46
N ASP A 81 -0.78 -0.75 14.84
CA ASP A 81 0.55 -0.83 15.46
C ASP A 81 0.47 -0.50 16.96
N THR A 82 -0.59 0.21 17.39
CA THR A 82 -0.81 0.66 18.77
C THR A 82 -2.25 0.41 19.22
N LEU A 83 -2.51 0.50 20.53
CA LEU A 83 -3.87 0.44 21.07
C LEU A 83 -4.76 1.58 20.56
N PHE A 84 -4.18 2.75 20.29
CA PHE A 84 -4.90 3.87 19.68
C PHE A 84 -5.39 3.51 18.26
N ASP A 85 -4.52 2.92 17.44
CA ASP A 85 -4.89 2.46 16.09
C ASP A 85 -5.99 1.40 16.14
N PHE A 86 -5.86 0.44 17.07
CA PHE A 86 -6.87 -0.59 17.29
C PHE A 86 -8.24 0.02 17.61
N ASN A 87 -8.30 0.96 18.55
CA ASN A 87 -9.55 1.62 18.95
C ASN A 87 -10.15 2.43 17.79
N PHE A 88 -9.31 3.07 16.98
CA PHE A 88 -9.76 3.79 15.79
C PHE A 88 -10.38 2.83 14.77
N VAL A 89 -9.68 1.75 14.41
CA VAL A 89 -10.17 0.76 13.44
C VAL A 89 -11.44 0.07 13.94
N LYS A 90 -11.49 -0.29 15.23
CA LYS A 90 -12.69 -0.83 15.88
C LYS A 90 -13.88 0.13 15.71
N LYS A 91 -13.69 1.41 15.98
CA LYS A 91 -14.76 2.43 15.82
C LYS A 91 -15.19 2.59 14.36
N VAL A 92 -14.25 2.48 13.40
CA VAL A 92 -14.58 2.48 11.97
C VAL A 92 -15.49 1.29 11.62
N ILE A 93 -15.19 0.10 12.14
CA ILE A 93 -15.99 -1.11 11.90
C ILE A 93 -17.38 -0.99 12.56
N GLU A 94 -17.45 -0.50 13.79
CA GLU A 94 -18.71 -0.32 14.53
C GLU A 94 -19.65 0.69 13.86
N LEU A 95 -19.10 1.72 13.21
CA LEU A 95 -19.88 2.74 12.49
C LEU A 95 -20.20 2.34 11.03
N SER A 96 -19.75 1.17 10.62
CA SER A 96 -19.99 0.61 9.30
C SER A 96 -21.09 -0.45 9.38
N ASP A 97 -22.12 -0.31 8.55
CA ASP A 97 -23.18 -1.31 8.42
C ASP A 97 -22.75 -2.50 7.54
N ASP A 98 -21.55 -2.42 6.92
CA ASP A 98 -21.06 -3.42 5.99
C ASP A 98 -19.69 -3.98 6.44
N LYS A 99 -19.53 -5.29 6.31
CA LYS A 99 -18.25 -6.00 6.54
C LYS A 99 -17.16 -5.56 5.56
N TYR A 100 -17.52 -5.09 4.38
CA TYR A 100 -16.61 -4.63 3.34
C TYR A 100 -16.75 -3.13 3.10
N ILE A 101 -15.97 -2.34 3.82
CA ILE A 101 -16.03 -0.88 3.75
C ILE A 101 -15.31 -0.39 2.50
N GLY A 102 -16.05 0.23 1.56
CA GLY A 102 -15.46 0.93 0.42
C GLY A 102 -14.83 2.28 0.82
N LEU A 103 -13.91 2.78 -0.01
CA LEU A 103 -13.16 4.02 0.27
C LEU A 103 -14.06 5.24 0.58
N ASN A 104 -15.18 5.39 -0.13
CA ASN A 104 -16.09 6.52 0.09
C ASN A 104 -16.75 6.46 1.48
N MET A 105 -17.15 5.28 1.94
CA MET A 105 -17.71 5.07 3.27
C MET A 105 -16.64 5.32 4.34
N LEU A 106 -15.42 4.81 4.15
CA LEU A 106 -14.29 5.05 5.04
C LEU A 106 -14.03 6.55 5.25
N ILE A 107 -14.02 7.34 4.18
CA ILE A 107 -13.82 8.79 4.25
C ILE A 107 -14.94 9.46 5.06
N LYS A 108 -16.20 9.06 4.83
CA LYS A 108 -17.34 9.60 5.60
C LYS A 108 -17.21 9.29 7.10
N ILE A 109 -16.91 8.04 7.44
CA ILE A 109 -16.71 7.58 8.83
C ILE A 109 -15.55 8.31 9.49
N HIS A 110 -14.40 8.40 8.83
CA HIS A 110 -13.24 9.13 9.32
C HIS A 110 -13.57 10.59 9.63
N ASN A 111 -14.27 11.29 8.72
CA ASN A 111 -14.68 12.67 8.92
C ASN A 111 -15.70 12.82 10.06
N LYS A 112 -16.55 11.82 10.29
CA LYS A 112 -17.47 11.77 11.42
C LYS A 112 -16.71 11.63 12.75
N ILE A 113 -15.73 10.69 12.80
CA ILE A 113 -14.92 10.47 14.01
C ILE A 113 -14.11 11.72 14.39
N LYS A 114 -13.57 12.46 13.41
CA LYS A 114 -12.79 13.68 13.67
C LYS A 114 -13.61 14.85 14.24
N LYS A 115 -14.93 14.80 14.15
CA LYS A 115 -15.85 15.84 14.66
C LYS A 115 -16.37 15.51 16.06
N LEU A 116 -16.07 14.34 16.60
CA LEU A 116 -16.40 13.89 17.95
C LEU A 116 -15.25 14.18 18.92
#